data_99b536d999239a274770af1bf7ed2f5d
#
_entry.id   99b536d999239a274770af1bf7ed2f5d
#
_cell.length_a   1.000
_cell.length_b   1.000
_cell.length_c   1.000
_cell.angle_alpha   90.00
_cell.angle_beta   90.00
_cell.angle_gamma   90.00
#
_symmetry.space_group_name_H-M   'P 1'
#
loop_
_entity.id
_entity.type
_entity.pdbx_description
1 polymer ?
#
loop_
_entity_poly.entity_id
_entity_poly.type
_entity_poly.pdbx_seq_one_letter_code
_entity_poly.pdbx_strand_id
1 'polypeptide(L)'
;MAGKTEFSTDFEKNKKRIDELLKVDQSFDLLYRVVMIGGKKACFYFIDGFCKDEIMEKILEFLYKITPEEMPENAHDFLKKKLPYGEIDLVRTENDFLQRMLSGVPMLIVEGYSECLAMDFRTYPGRS
;
A
#
# COMPACT_ATOMS: atom_id res chain seq x y z
N MET A 1 14.02 8.98 -17.02
CA MET A 1 14.28 7.57 -16.91
C MET A 1 13.09 6.83 -16.35
N ALA A 2 12.57 5.96 -17.15
CA ALA A 2 11.47 5.10 -16.67
C ALA A 2 11.99 4.25 -15.52
N GLY A 3 11.12 3.89 -14.61
CA GLY A 3 11.47 3.05 -13.50
C GLY A 3 12.05 3.76 -12.29
N LYS A 4 12.43 5.01 -12.45
CA LYS A 4 12.97 5.78 -11.34
C LYS A 4 12.11 6.98 -10.98
N THR A 5 10.91 7.01 -11.51
CA THR A 5 9.99 8.09 -11.22
C THR A 5 9.49 7.93 -9.79
N GLU A 6 9.57 8.99 -9.03
CA GLU A 6 9.14 8.97 -7.64
C GLU A 6 7.70 9.44 -7.51
N PHE A 7 7.06 8.98 -6.45
CA PHE A 7 5.70 9.41 -6.17
C PHE A 7 5.70 10.83 -5.61
N SER A 8 4.54 11.48 -5.71
CA SER A 8 4.37 12.84 -5.22
C SER A 8 3.40 12.82 -4.05
N THR A 9 3.10 14.00 -3.51
CA THR A 9 2.11 14.10 -2.43
C THR A 9 0.68 14.17 -2.96
N ASP A 10 0.50 14.20 -4.28
CA ASP A 10 -0.81 14.27 -4.91
C ASP A 10 -1.36 12.85 -5.07
N PHE A 11 -2.36 12.51 -4.26
CA PHE A 11 -2.96 11.17 -4.24
C PHE A 11 -3.51 10.76 -5.61
N GLU A 12 -4.26 11.67 -6.25
CA GLU A 12 -4.87 11.34 -7.54
C GLU A 12 -3.83 11.11 -8.62
N LYS A 13 -2.76 11.88 -8.58
CA LYS A 13 -1.66 11.72 -9.52
C LYS A 13 -0.96 10.39 -9.32
N ASN A 14 -0.68 10.05 -8.08
CA ASN A 14 -0.05 8.77 -7.75
C ASN A 14 -0.92 7.61 -8.20
N LYS A 15 -2.22 7.68 -7.92
CA LYS A 15 -3.15 6.64 -8.30
C LYS A 15 -3.19 6.45 -9.80
N LYS A 16 -3.22 7.56 -10.54
CA LYS A 16 -3.25 7.51 -11.99
C LYS A 16 -1.97 6.85 -12.53
N ARG A 17 -0.83 7.21 -11.97
CA ARG A 17 0.44 6.64 -12.41
C ARG A 17 0.51 5.15 -12.13
N ILE A 18 0.03 4.73 -10.97
CA ILE A 18 0.02 3.31 -10.63
C ILE A 18 -0.92 2.56 -11.57
N ASP A 19 -2.10 3.12 -11.84
CA ASP A 19 -3.04 2.49 -12.74
C ASP A 19 -2.44 2.31 -14.12
N GLU A 20 -1.69 3.29 -14.61
CA GLU A 20 -1.04 3.20 -15.91
C GLU A 20 0.11 2.19 -15.89
N LEU A 21 0.87 2.19 -14.80
CA LEU A 21 1.99 1.26 -14.66
C LEU A 21 1.52 -0.18 -14.68
N LEU A 22 0.43 -0.46 -13.98
CA LEU A 22 -0.07 -1.82 -13.85
C LEU A 22 -0.82 -2.30 -15.08
N LYS A 23 -1.29 -1.40 -15.92
CA LYS A 23 -1.94 -1.77 -17.18
C LYS A 23 -0.96 -2.36 -18.18
N VAL A 24 0.30 -1.99 -18.06
CA VAL A 24 1.32 -2.47 -19.00
C VAL A 24 1.54 -3.96 -18.84
N ASP A 25 1.39 -4.46 -17.63
CA ASP A 25 1.55 -5.89 -17.36
C ASP A 25 0.25 -6.42 -16.78
N GLN A 26 -0.50 -7.14 -17.60
CA GLN A 26 -1.81 -7.66 -17.20
C GLN A 26 -1.79 -9.16 -16.99
N SER A 27 -0.65 -9.70 -16.62
CA SER A 27 -0.51 -11.13 -16.42
C SER A 27 -1.02 -11.60 -15.06
N PHE A 28 -1.59 -10.70 -14.26
CA PHE A 28 -2.12 -11.04 -12.94
C PHE A 28 -3.37 -10.23 -12.65
N ASP A 29 -4.17 -10.72 -11.71
CA ASP A 29 -5.40 -10.06 -11.31
C ASP A 29 -5.12 -9.05 -10.20
N LEU A 30 -5.06 -7.78 -10.57
CA LEU A 30 -4.86 -6.71 -9.62
C LEU A 30 -6.20 -6.24 -9.09
N LEU A 31 -6.28 -6.14 -7.76
CA LEU A 31 -7.44 -5.59 -7.09
C LEU A 31 -7.03 -4.35 -6.33
N TYR A 32 -7.98 -3.44 -6.14
CA TYR A 32 -7.69 -2.26 -5.33
C TYR A 32 -8.94 -1.84 -4.59
N ARG A 33 -8.73 -1.13 -3.50
CA ARG A 33 -9.83 -0.64 -2.67
C ARG A 33 -9.50 0.76 -2.18
N VAL A 34 -10.39 1.71 -2.47
CA VAL A 34 -10.23 3.07 -1.98
C VAL A 34 -10.86 3.14 -0.59
N VAL A 35 -10.13 3.66 0.37
CA VAL A 35 -10.57 3.71 1.76
C VAL A 35 -10.23 5.08 2.34
N MET A 36 -10.83 5.37 3.50
CA MET A 36 -10.49 6.57 4.27
C MET A 36 -9.78 6.14 5.54
N ILE A 37 -8.61 6.70 5.79
CA ILE A 37 -7.82 6.37 6.97
C ILE A 37 -7.46 7.67 7.67
N GLY A 38 -7.92 7.84 8.91
CA GLY A 38 -7.60 9.04 9.66
C GLY A 38 -8.00 10.31 8.94
N GLY A 39 -9.11 10.27 8.19
CA GLY A 39 -9.58 11.43 7.44
C GLY A 39 -8.91 11.65 6.11
N LYS A 40 -7.97 10.79 5.72
CA LYS A 40 -7.26 10.92 4.44
C LYS A 40 -7.70 9.84 3.48
N LYS A 41 -7.74 10.18 2.19
CA LYS A 41 -7.99 9.18 1.15
C LYS A 41 -6.80 8.27 1.01
N ALA A 42 -7.07 6.99 0.79
CA ALA A 42 -6.00 6.01 0.57
C ALA A 42 -6.49 4.98 -0.42
N CYS A 43 -5.55 4.32 -1.08
CA CYS A 43 -5.89 3.23 -1.99
C CYS A 43 -4.98 2.05 -1.68
N PHE A 44 -5.60 0.90 -1.47
CA PHE A 44 -4.91 -0.31 -1.10
C PHE A 44 -4.90 -1.24 -2.32
N TYR A 45 -3.70 -1.58 -2.79
CA TYR A 45 -3.52 -2.43 -3.97
C TYR A 45 -3.04 -3.81 -3.54
N PHE A 46 -3.58 -4.82 -4.15
CA PHE A 46 -3.16 -6.19 -3.86
C PHE A 46 -3.46 -7.08 -5.06
N ILE A 47 -2.78 -8.23 -5.12
CA ILE A 47 -2.98 -9.18 -6.21
C ILE A 47 -3.85 -10.32 -5.69
N ASP A 48 -4.92 -10.62 -6.44
CA ASP A 48 -5.85 -11.68 -6.05
C ASP A 48 -5.10 -13.01 -5.94
N GLY A 49 -5.36 -13.71 -4.86
CA GLY A 49 -4.73 -15.00 -4.61
C GLY A 49 -3.43 -14.94 -3.84
N PHE A 50 -2.82 -13.75 -3.72
CA PHE A 50 -1.57 -13.61 -2.98
C PHE A 50 -1.79 -13.26 -1.51
N CYS A 51 -3.01 -12.89 -1.16
CA CYS A 51 -3.32 -12.42 0.18
C CYS A 51 -4.62 -13.07 0.65
N LYS A 52 -4.61 -13.65 1.82
CA LYS A 52 -5.81 -14.28 2.38
C LYS A 52 -6.80 -13.22 2.83
N ASP A 53 -8.09 -13.50 2.61
CA ASP A 53 -9.14 -12.55 2.95
C ASP A 53 -9.11 -12.16 4.42
N GLU A 54 -8.89 -13.11 5.31
CA GLU A 54 -8.89 -12.80 6.74
C GLU A 54 -7.72 -11.90 7.14
N ILE A 55 -6.58 -12.02 6.46
CA ILE A 55 -5.44 -11.13 6.72
C ILE A 55 -5.77 -9.74 6.22
N MET A 56 -6.39 -9.66 5.05
CA MET A 56 -6.81 -8.38 4.49
C MET A 56 -7.78 -7.66 5.43
N GLU A 57 -8.74 -8.41 5.96
CA GLU A 57 -9.71 -7.81 6.87
C GLU A 57 -9.04 -7.28 8.12
N LYS A 58 -8.06 -8.01 8.64
CA LYS A 58 -7.35 -7.56 9.83
C LYS A 58 -6.52 -6.31 9.56
N ILE A 59 -5.91 -6.22 8.40
CA ILE A 59 -5.16 -5.03 8.03
C ILE A 59 -6.09 -3.84 7.89
N LEU A 60 -7.21 -4.02 7.20
CA LEU A 60 -8.18 -2.94 7.05
C LEU A 60 -8.75 -2.50 8.38
N GLU A 61 -9.02 -3.46 9.27
CA GLU A 61 -9.50 -3.16 10.59
C GLU A 61 -8.50 -2.30 11.36
N PHE A 62 -7.21 -2.67 11.27
CA PHE A 62 -6.15 -1.90 11.87
C PHE A 62 -6.12 -0.47 11.33
N LEU A 63 -6.22 -0.33 10.01
CA LEU A 63 -6.18 0.98 9.37
C LEU A 63 -7.38 1.84 9.74
N TYR A 64 -8.56 1.24 9.81
CA TYR A 64 -9.78 1.99 10.11
C TYR A 64 -9.81 2.48 11.55
N LYS A 65 -9.04 1.90 12.43
CA LYS A 65 -8.98 2.33 13.82
C LYS A 65 -8.12 3.57 14.04
N ILE A 66 -7.36 3.96 13.03
CA ILE A 66 -6.53 5.16 13.14
C ILE A 66 -7.42 6.39 13.07
N THR A 67 -7.40 7.20 14.13
CA THR A 67 -8.19 8.42 14.17
C THR A 67 -7.45 9.55 13.47
N PRO A 68 -8.15 10.63 13.08
CA PRO A 68 -7.46 11.77 12.46
C PRO A 68 -6.35 12.33 13.32
N GLU A 69 -6.50 12.31 14.63
CA GLU A 69 -5.47 12.81 15.55
C GLU A 69 -4.25 11.91 15.55
N GLU A 70 -4.44 10.62 15.30
CA GLU A 70 -3.35 9.66 15.30
C GLU A 70 -2.71 9.48 13.94
N MET A 71 -3.32 10.02 12.90
CA MET A 71 -2.83 9.83 11.54
C MET A 71 -1.52 10.58 11.32
N PRO A 72 -0.43 9.88 10.99
CA PRO A 72 0.85 10.55 10.76
C PRO A 72 0.77 11.51 9.57
N GLU A 73 1.59 12.56 9.62
CA GLU A 73 1.59 13.55 8.57
C GLU A 73 2.31 13.12 7.31
N ASN A 74 3.18 12.12 7.44
CA ASN A 74 3.95 11.63 6.30
C ASN A 74 4.13 10.13 6.40
N ALA A 75 4.58 9.54 5.30
CA ALA A 75 4.73 8.08 5.22
C ALA A 75 5.82 7.58 6.17
N HIS A 76 6.88 8.35 6.34
CA HIS A 76 7.97 7.93 7.21
C HIS A 76 7.48 7.74 8.65
N ASP A 77 6.66 8.67 9.13
CA ASP A 77 6.13 8.55 10.49
C ASP A 77 5.15 7.40 10.62
N PHE A 78 4.52 7.00 9.51
CA PHE A 78 3.61 5.86 9.53
C PHE A 78 4.33 4.57 9.88
N LEU A 79 5.64 4.51 9.65
CA LEU A 79 6.43 3.33 10.00
C LEU A 79 6.42 3.05 11.49
N LYS A 80 6.11 4.05 12.30
CA LYS A 80 6.03 3.88 13.75
C LYS A 80 4.80 3.10 14.17
N LYS A 81 3.80 3.02 13.30
CA LYS A 81 2.64 2.19 13.55
C LYS A 81 3.04 0.73 13.37
N LYS A 82 2.63 -0.12 14.28
CA LYS A 82 3.01 -1.53 14.20
C LYS A 82 1.86 -2.33 13.64
N LEU A 83 2.09 -2.87 12.46
CA LEU A 83 1.12 -3.77 11.84
C LEU A 83 1.08 -5.07 12.65
N PRO A 84 -0.10 -5.53 13.09
CA PRO A 84 -0.16 -6.69 13.98
C PRO A 84 0.46 -7.96 13.43
N TYR A 85 0.49 -8.12 12.12
CA TYR A 85 0.89 -9.39 11.51
C TYR A 85 2.00 -9.24 10.48
N GLY A 86 2.77 -8.15 10.55
CA GLY A 86 3.80 -7.93 9.54
C GLY A 86 4.55 -6.65 9.76
N GLU A 87 5.17 -6.18 8.70
CA GLU A 87 5.98 -4.98 8.73
C GLU A 87 5.52 -3.99 7.69
N ILE A 88 5.77 -2.72 7.96
CA ILE A 88 5.45 -1.65 7.02
C ILE A 88 6.77 -1.08 6.50
N ASP A 89 6.93 -1.02 5.18
CA ASP A 89 8.13 -0.45 4.55
C ASP A 89 7.75 0.71 3.65
N LEU A 90 8.69 1.61 3.43
CA LEU A 90 8.52 2.72 2.49
C LEU A 90 8.90 2.29 1.09
N VAL A 91 8.14 2.75 0.11
CA VAL A 91 8.43 2.53 -1.30
C VAL A 91 8.36 3.88 -1.99
N ARG A 92 9.44 4.29 -2.66
CA ARG A 92 9.55 5.62 -3.24
C ARG A 92 9.42 5.69 -4.75
N THR A 93 9.71 4.60 -5.43
CA THR A 93 9.73 4.61 -6.89
C THR A 93 8.72 3.65 -7.46
N GLU A 94 8.31 3.91 -8.70
CA GLU A 94 7.37 3.04 -9.41
C GLU A 94 7.96 1.66 -9.63
N ASN A 95 9.26 1.59 -9.88
CA ASN A 95 9.90 0.30 -10.12
C ASN A 95 9.87 -0.57 -8.86
N ASP A 96 10.18 0.02 -7.72
CA ASP A 96 10.14 -0.71 -6.45
C ASP A 96 8.71 -1.14 -6.12
N PHE A 97 7.75 -0.26 -6.41
CA PHE A 97 6.34 -0.56 -6.20
C PHE A 97 5.95 -1.82 -6.99
N LEU A 98 6.30 -1.84 -8.27
CA LEU A 98 5.95 -2.97 -9.12
C LEU A 98 6.62 -4.26 -8.65
N GLN A 99 7.90 -4.19 -8.30
CA GLN A 99 8.60 -5.38 -7.83
C GLN A 99 7.98 -5.96 -6.57
N ARG A 100 7.58 -5.11 -5.65
CA ARG A 100 6.95 -5.58 -4.42
C ARG A 100 5.58 -6.18 -4.69
N MET A 101 4.80 -5.54 -5.58
CA MET A 101 3.50 -6.08 -5.96
C MET A 101 3.65 -7.47 -6.57
N LEU A 102 4.63 -7.65 -7.46
CA LEU A 102 4.84 -8.93 -8.10
C LEU A 102 5.35 -9.99 -7.13
N SER A 103 5.88 -9.56 -5.99
CA SER A 103 6.29 -10.48 -4.94
C SER A 103 5.16 -10.81 -3.97
N GLY A 104 3.96 -10.26 -4.20
CA GLY A 104 2.81 -10.55 -3.37
C GLY A 104 2.62 -9.62 -2.19
N VAL A 105 3.31 -8.48 -2.17
CA VAL A 105 3.20 -7.53 -1.07
C VAL A 105 2.13 -6.50 -1.39
N PRO A 106 1.07 -6.37 -0.58
CA PRO A 106 0.08 -5.32 -0.78
C PRO A 106 0.68 -3.93 -0.55
N MET A 107 0.19 -2.97 -1.30
CA MET A 107 0.70 -1.61 -1.26
C MET A 107 -0.40 -0.62 -0.92
N LEU A 108 -0.05 0.42 -0.20
CA LEU A 108 -1.00 1.46 0.19
C LEU A 108 -0.45 2.82 -0.21
N ILE A 109 -1.25 3.60 -0.93
CA ILE A 109 -0.93 5.01 -1.14
C ILE A 109 -1.90 5.84 -0.32
N VAL A 110 -1.42 6.96 0.19
CA VAL A 110 -2.20 7.81 1.08
C VAL A 110 -2.10 9.26 0.61
N GLU A 111 -3.19 9.96 0.71
CA GLU A 111 -3.25 11.38 0.36
C GLU A 111 -2.22 12.17 1.17
N GLY A 112 -1.40 12.96 0.47
CA GLY A 112 -0.40 13.78 1.12
C GLY A 112 0.95 13.10 1.36
N TYR A 113 1.04 11.79 1.14
CA TYR A 113 2.28 11.05 1.31
C TYR A 113 3.01 10.93 -0.02
N SER A 114 4.29 11.22 -0.01
CA SER A 114 5.12 11.11 -1.23
C SER A 114 5.73 9.73 -1.40
N GLU A 115 5.55 8.84 -0.45
CA GLU A 115 5.99 7.46 -0.55
C GLU A 115 4.78 6.54 -0.40
N CYS A 116 4.91 5.33 -0.96
CA CYS A 116 3.91 4.29 -0.74
C CYS A 116 4.29 3.46 0.47
N LEU A 117 3.32 2.79 1.05
CA LEU A 117 3.54 1.93 2.20
C LEU A 117 3.35 0.48 1.76
N ALA A 118 4.40 -0.32 1.91
CA ALA A 118 4.33 -1.74 1.64
C ALA A 118 3.91 -2.45 2.92
N MET A 119 2.80 -3.19 2.84
CA MET A 119 2.26 -3.91 4.00
C MET A 119 2.69 -5.37 3.90
N ASP A 120 3.90 -5.64 4.39
CA ASP A 120 4.49 -6.96 4.24
C ASP A 120 4.12 -7.86 5.42
N PHE A 121 3.24 -8.80 5.17
CA PHE A 121 2.85 -9.78 6.19
C PHE A 121 3.12 -11.20 5.73
N ARG A 122 4.10 -11.38 4.85
CA ARG A 122 4.49 -12.72 4.40
C ARG A 122 5.13 -13.52 5.52
N THR A 123 5.53 -12.84 6.59
CA THR A 123 6.11 -13.51 7.77
C THR A 123 5.10 -13.81 8.86
N TYR A 124 3.81 -13.60 8.58
CA TYR A 124 2.76 -13.87 9.56
C TYR A 124 2.81 -15.34 10.01
N PRO A 125 2.93 -15.59 11.32
CA PRO A 125 3.20 -16.97 11.80
C PRO A 125 2.12 -17.99 11.46
N GLY A 126 0.87 -17.56 11.37
CA GLY A 126 -0.22 -18.49 11.08
C GLY A 126 -0.40 -18.79 9.60
N ARG A 127 0.44 -18.22 8.76
CA ARG A 127 0.33 -18.41 7.33
C ARG A 127 1.18 -19.60 6.89
N SER A 128 0.63 -20.40 6.08
CA SER A 128 1.39 -21.55 5.58
C SER A 128 0.83 -21.99 4.25
#